data_ae6cfcc548abff7e6e34201bc598c95d
#
_entry.id   ae6cfcc548abff7e6e34201bc598c95d
#
_cell.length_a   1.000
_cell.length_b   1.000
_cell.length_c   1.000
_cell.angle_alpha   90.00
_cell.angle_beta   90.00
_cell.angle_gamma   90.00
#
_symmetry.space_group_name_H-M   'P 1'
#
loop_
_entity.id
_entity.type
_entity.pdbx_description
1 polymer ?
#
loop_
_entity_poly.entity_id
_entity_poly.type
_entity_poly.pdbx_seq_one_letter_code
_entity_poly.pdbx_strand_id
1 'polypeptide(L)'
;MKTTAFTKYHIAAGAKMAEFAGYNMPIEFTGINDEHMAVRNGAGVFDVSHMGEIWVKGPKALDLLQRITTNDVSKLFDGKVQYSCMPNGHGGIVDDILVYRVDAETYMLCVNAANIEKDWKHICEQGRAFGMEAGHGKELYNASDEICQLAVQGPLAMKIVQKMCDEPVEEMEYYTFKKMKVAGCDAILSITGYTGSGGCEIYVANEDGDKLWKALWEAGGEYGLKNIGLGARDTLRLEKGFCLYGNDIDDTTSPIEGGLGWITKFAEGKDFIDRALMEKQKAEGVTRKLVGFRMIDRGIPRHGYTIAAAGGGEIGHVTSGTMSPCLKVGFGLGYVKPEYAKPGTEIAVVIREKPLRAEVVKIPFV
;
A
#
# COMPACT_ATOMS: atom_id res chain seq x y z
N MET A 1 -12.04 -6.40 19.14
CA MET A 1 -11.86 -5.59 17.93
C MET A 1 -11.30 -4.24 18.35
N LYS A 2 -10.11 -3.87 17.84
CA LYS A 2 -9.48 -2.59 18.12
C LYS A 2 -10.25 -1.42 17.48
N THR A 3 -10.05 -0.22 18.01
CA THR A 3 -10.58 1.03 17.44
C THR A 3 -9.42 1.98 17.14
N THR A 4 -9.61 2.91 16.23
CA THR A 4 -8.67 4.00 15.98
C THR A 4 -9.08 5.25 16.75
N ALA A 5 -8.22 6.26 16.77
CA ALA A 5 -8.55 7.59 17.34
C ALA A 5 -9.78 8.22 16.64
N PHE A 6 -10.10 7.78 15.42
CA PHE A 6 -11.15 8.36 14.57
C PHE A 6 -12.43 7.52 14.51
N THR A 7 -12.48 6.32 15.07
CA THR A 7 -13.65 5.41 15.02
C THR A 7 -14.94 6.09 15.44
N LYS A 8 -14.91 6.91 16.50
CA LYS A 8 -16.09 7.67 16.97
C LYS A 8 -16.66 8.62 15.93
N TYR A 9 -15.80 9.22 15.11
CA TYR A 9 -16.22 10.13 14.04
C TYR A 9 -16.84 9.38 12.87
N HIS A 10 -16.34 8.20 12.55
CA HIS A 10 -16.90 7.35 11.49
C HIS A 10 -18.31 6.88 11.85
N ILE A 11 -18.48 6.43 13.10
CA ILE A 11 -19.81 6.02 13.61
C ILE A 11 -20.77 7.21 13.59
N ALA A 12 -20.34 8.38 14.06
CA ALA A 12 -21.15 9.60 14.06
C ALA A 12 -21.54 10.08 12.65
N ALA A 13 -20.67 9.84 11.66
CA ALA A 13 -20.94 10.12 10.26
C ALA A 13 -21.81 9.06 9.55
N GLY A 14 -22.24 8.02 10.26
CA GLY A 14 -23.11 6.98 9.71
C GLY A 14 -22.40 5.99 8.79
N ALA A 15 -21.09 5.80 8.95
CA ALA A 15 -20.31 4.86 8.17
C ALA A 15 -20.82 3.42 8.37
N LYS A 16 -20.79 2.64 7.29
CA LYS A 16 -20.91 1.19 7.37
C LYS A 16 -19.59 0.62 7.90
N MET A 17 -19.62 0.24 9.16
CA MET A 17 -18.45 -0.28 9.86
C MET A 17 -18.35 -1.80 9.69
N ALA A 18 -17.12 -2.31 9.56
CA ALA A 18 -16.82 -3.74 9.60
C ALA A 18 -15.44 -4.01 10.20
N GLU A 19 -15.22 -5.27 10.57
CA GLU A 19 -13.91 -5.74 10.98
C GLU A 19 -12.96 -5.75 9.78
N PHE A 20 -11.76 -5.18 9.96
CA PHE A 20 -10.66 -5.24 9.01
C PHE A 20 -9.34 -5.30 9.77
N ALA A 21 -8.58 -6.38 9.57
CA ALA A 21 -7.28 -6.61 10.23
C ALA A 21 -7.31 -6.41 11.76
N GLY A 22 -8.39 -6.85 12.41
CA GLY A 22 -8.58 -6.73 13.85
C GLY A 22 -9.18 -5.41 14.33
N TYR A 23 -9.39 -4.44 13.43
CA TYR A 23 -9.95 -3.13 13.74
C TYR A 23 -11.40 -2.97 13.27
N ASN A 24 -12.16 -2.11 13.95
CA ASN A 24 -13.48 -1.66 13.51
C ASN A 24 -13.30 -0.47 12.56
N MET A 25 -13.40 -0.71 11.25
CA MET A 25 -13.06 0.25 10.19
C MET A 25 -14.27 0.64 9.34
N PRO A 26 -14.30 1.88 8.81
CA PRO A 26 -15.34 2.30 7.87
C PRO A 26 -15.09 1.67 6.49
N ILE A 27 -16.06 0.92 5.99
CA ILE A 27 -16.01 0.34 4.64
C ILE A 27 -16.53 1.32 3.60
N GLU A 28 -17.61 2.01 3.91
CA GLU A 28 -18.19 3.07 3.07
C GLU A 28 -19.04 4.05 3.91
N PHE A 29 -19.23 5.25 3.39
CA PHE A 29 -20.07 6.32 3.96
C PHE A 29 -21.25 6.64 3.05
N THR A 30 -20.99 7.09 1.82
CA THR A 30 -22.00 7.51 0.85
C THR A 30 -22.11 6.56 -0.34
N GLY A 31 -21.26 5.57 -0.39
CA GLY A 31 -21.16 4.59 -1.46
C GLY A 31 -19.80 4.61 -2.17
N ILE A 32 -19.30 3.41 -2.47
CA ILE A 32 -17.93 3.20 -2.99
C ILE A 32 -17.66 4.04 -4.25
N ASN A 33 -18.61 4.10 -5.20
CA ASN A 33 -18.41 4.84 -6.45
C ASN A 33 -18.31 6.35 -6.23
N ASP A 34 -19.18 6.91 -5.37
CA ASP A 34 -19.21 8.35 -5.09
C ASP A 34 -17.94 8.75 -4.34
N GLU A 35 -17.51 7.95 -3.38
CA GLU A 35 -16.28 8.16 -2.61
C GLU A 35 -15.05 8.06 -3.52
N HIS A 36 -14.99 7.06 -4.40
CA HIS A 36 -13.94 6.91 -5.39
C HIS A 36 -13.81 8.16 -6.28
N MET A 37 -14.93 8.63 -6.83
CA MET A 37 -14.94 9.80 -7.70
C MET A 37 -14.62 11.09 -6.94
N ALA A 38 -14.99 11.20 -5.65
CA ALA A 38 -14.61 12.32 -4.81
C ALA A 38 -13.08 12.45 -4.67
N VAL A 39 -12.37 11.32 -4.53
CA VAL A 39 -10.90 11.30 -4.49
C VAL A 39 -10.32 11.64 -5.85
N ARG A 40 -10.84 11.09 -6.95
CA ARG A 40 -10.33 11.38 -8.30
C ARG A 40 -10.47 12.86 -8.69
N ASN A 41 -11.56 13.51 -8.30
CA ASN A 41 -11.93 14.85 -8.77
C ASN A 41 -11.74 15.97 -7.73
N GLY A 42 -11.54 15.62 -6.46
CA GLY A 42 -11.49 16.59 -5.36
C GLY A 42 -10.53 16.21 -4.26
N ALA A 43 -11.06 15.90 -3.08
CA ALA A 43 -10.28 15.41 -1.96
C ALA A 43 -11.11 14.49 -1.05
N GLY A 44 -10.46 13.44 -0.57
CA GLY A 44 -11.01 12.53 0.42
C GLY A 44 -10.03 12.25 1.54
N VAL A 45 -10.55 11.95 2.72
CA VAL A 45 -9.78 11.52 3.89
C VAL A 45 -10.10 10.07 4.21
N PHE A 46 -9.04 9.28 4.37
CA PHE A 46 -9.08 7.89 4.83
C PHE A 46 -8.46 7.81 6.22
N ASP A 47 -9.14 7.14 7.13
CA ASP A 47 -8.50 6.63 8.33
C ASP A 47 -7.69 5.38 7.96
N VAL A 48 -6.38 5.46 8.10
CA VAL A 48 -5.46 4.35 7.85
C VAL A 48 -4.62 4.03 9.09
N SER A 49 -5.14 4.40 10.27
CA SER A 49 -4.50 4.18 11.57
C SER A 49 -4.37 2.71 11.96
N HIS A 50 -4.95 1.80 11.18
CA HIS A 50 -4.76 0.36 11.34
C HIS A 50 -3.40 -0.12 10.79
N MET A 51 -2.73 0.67 9.97
CA MET A 51 -1.37 0.37 9.51
C MET A 51 -0.39 0.33 10.69
N GLY A 52 0.78 -0.26 10.47
CA GLY A 52 1.80 -0.36 11.51
C GLY A 52 3.01 0.52 11.25
N GLU A 53 3.60 1.04 12.33
CA GLU A 53 4.82 1.85 12.30
C GLU A 53 5.89 1.20 13.19
N ILE A 54 7.00 0.83 12.56
CA ILE A 54 8.14 0.18 13.22
C ILE A 54 9.38 1.04 13.04
N TRP A 55 9.99 1.42 14.15
CA TRP A 55 11.25 2.16 14.15
C TRP A 55 12.44 1.22 14.13
N VAL A 56 13.42 1.56 13.30
CA VAL A 56 14.73 0.88 13.20
C VAL A 56 15.79 1.95 13.36
N LYS A 57 16.57 1.88 14.43
CA LYS A 57 17.51 2.92 14.85
C LYS A 57 18.88 2.37 15.17
N GLY A 58 19.88 3.24 15.14
CA GLY A 58 21.25 2.93 15.51
C GLY A 58 22.18 2.62 14.35
N PRO A 59 23.48 2.42 14.63
CA PRO A 59 24.53 2.30 13.59
C PRO A 59 24.36 1.07 12.68
N LYS A 60 23.53 0.08 13.08
CA LYS A 60 23.23 -1.12 12.29
C LYS A 60 21.89 -1.07 11.55
N ALA A 61 21.17 0.03 11.65
CA ALA A 61 19.85 0.18 11.02
C ALA A 61 19.91 -0.03 9.49
N LEU A 62 20.84 0.63 8.82
CA LEU A 62 21.04 0.46 7.37
C LEU A 62 21.41 -0.98 7.00
N ASP A 63 22.34 -1.60 7.73
CA ASP A 63 22.78 -2.99 7.47
C ASP A 63 21.60 -3.95 7.57
N LEU A 64 20.78 -3.83 8.63
CA LEU A 64 19.57 -4.63 8.80
C LEU A 64 18.57 -4.41 7.65
N LEU A 65 18.27 -3.16 7.33
CA LEU A 65 17.29 -2.85 6.27
C LEU A 65 17.79 -3.31 4.89
N GLN A 66 19.08 -3.20 4.59
CA GLN A 66 19.66 -3.76 3.36
C GLN A 66 19.53 -5.29 3.31
N ARG A 67 19.56 -5.97 4.46
CA ARG A 67 19.41 -7.43 4.53
C ARG A 67 17.95 -7.89 4.35
N ILE A 68 17.00 -7.19 4.95
CA ILE A 68 15.60 -7.64 4.99
C ILE A 68 14.72 -7.07 3.90
N THR A 69 15.21 -6.15 3.06
CA THR A 69 14.42 -5.52 2.00
C THR A 69 15.05 -5.69 0.62
N THR A 70 14.22 -5.79 -0.41
CA THR A 70 14.66 -5.99 -1.80
C THR A 70 15.19 -4.71 -2.45
N ASN A 71 14.73 -3.54 -2.04
CA ASN A 71 15.16 -2.27 -2.61
C ASN A 71 16.46 -1.76 -1.97
N ASP A 72 17.15 -0.83 -2.62
CA ASP A 72 18.43 -0.32 -2.15
C ASP A 72 18.24 0.88 -1.20
N VAL A 73 18.20 0.59 0.10
CA VAL A 73 18.01 1.59 1.17
C VAL A 73 19.17 2.59 1.23
N SER A 74 20.38 2.21 0.77
CA SER A 74 21.55 3.11 0.74
C SER A 74 21.37 4.30 -0.21
N LYS A 75 20.39 4.23 -1.12
CA LYS A 75 20.06 5.32 -2.05
C LYS A 75 19.09 6.36 -1.48
N LEU A 76 18.55 6.10 -0.29
CA LEU A 76 17.72 7.09 0.39
C LEU A 76 18.59 8.24 0.94
N PHE A 77 18.05 9.44 0.87
CA PHE A 77 18.53 10.62 1.59
C PHE A 77 17.54 10.98 2.71
N ASP A 78 17.96 11.84 3.63
CA ASP A 78 17.11 12.24 4.77
C ASP A 78 15.83 12.93 4.27
N GLY A 79 14.68 12.42 4.70
CA GLY A 79 13.36 12.86 4.22
C GLY A 79 12.84 12.11 2.99
N LYS A 80 13.53 11.05 2.52
CA LYS A 80 13.08 10.22 1.39
C LYS A 80 12.32 8.98 1.87
N VAL A 81 11.29 8.59 1.09
CA VAL A 81 10.52 7.36 1.26
C VAL A 81 10.86 6.39 0.13
N GLN A 82 10.80 5.08 0.43
CA GLN A 82 11.04 4.03 -0.54
C GLN A 82 10.06 2.88 -0.36
N TYR A 83 9.46 2.43 -1.46
CA TYR A 83 8.66 1.20 -1.48
C TYR A 83 9.57 -0.01 -1.66
N SER A 84 9.32 -1.07 -0.90
CA SER A 84 10.13 -2.29 -0.90
C SER A 84 9.30 -3.51 -0.50
N CYS A 85 9.85 -4.71 -0.78
CA CYS A 85 9.35 -5.96 -0.22
C CYS A 85 10.32 -6.49 0.83
N MET A 86 9.80 -7.19 1.83
CA MET A 86 10.59 -8.03 2.77
C MET A 86 10.46 -9.50 2.33
N PRO A 87 11.53 -10.15 1.83
CA PRO A 87 11.52 -11.56 1.49
C PRO A 87 11.50 -12.45 2.72
N ASN A 88 10.90 -13.66 2.59
CA ASN A 88 10.70 -14.57 3.71
C ASN A 88 11.75 -15.70 3.86
N GLY A 89 12.74 -15.78 2.96
CA GLY A 89 13.75 -16.85 2.95
C GLY A 89 13.32 -18.10 2.18
N HIS A 90 12.13 -18.12 1.62
CA HIS A 90 11.55 -19.25 0.88
C HIS A 90 11.01 -18.85 -0.50
N GLY A 91 11.41 -17.66 -0.98
CA GLY A 91 10.99 -17.12 -2.26
C GLY A 91 9.67 -16.34 -2.26
N GLY A 92 9.01 -16.21 -1.11
CA GLY A 92 7.82 -15.41 -0.93
C GLY A 92 8.09 -14.05 -0.26
N ILE A 93 7.04 -13.31 0.00
CA ILE A 93 7.06 -11.96 0.57
C ILE A 93 6.44 -11.99 1.97
N VAL A 94 7.20 -11.55 2.99
CA VAL A 94 6.66 -11.33 4.34
C VAL A 94 5.66 -10.20 4.33
N ASP A 95 6.06 -9.05 3.76
CA ASP A 95 5.21 -7.88 3.54
C ASP A 95 5.80 -6.95 2.47
N ASP A 96 4.95 -6.11 1.88
CA ASP A 96 5.35 -4.94 1.11
C ASP A 96 5.19 -3.69 1.95
N ILE A 97 6.23 -2.87 2.01
CA ILE A 97 6.39 -1.82 3.01
C ILE A 97 6.89 -0.50 2.41
N LEU A 98 6.69 0.57 3.17
CA LEU A 98 7.42 1.83 2.93
C LEU A 98 8.54 1.98 3.95
N VAL A 99 9.72 2.37 3.47
CA VAL A 99 10.90 2.69 4.27
C VAL A 99 11.11 4.20 4.25
N TYR A 100 11.08 4.83 5.42
CA TYR A 100 11.28 6.26 5.64
C TYR A 100 12.66 6.49 6.23
N ARG A 101 13.52 7.23 5.56
CA ARG A 101 14.81 7.63 6.14
C ARG A 101 14.69 8.99 6.80
N VAL A 102 14.78 9.02 8.12
CA VAL A 102 14.80 10.26 8.92
C VAL A 102 16.18 10.87 8.91
N ASP A 103 17.18 10.06 9.20
CA ASP A 103 18.61 10.38 9.14
C ASP A 103 19.41 9.09 8.86
N ALA A 104 20.74 9.18 8.93
CA ALA A 104 21.66 8.07 8.58
C ALA A 104 21.43 6.81 9.44
N GLU A 105 20.95 6.97 10.67
CA GLU A 105 20.77 5.89 11.66
C GLU A 105 19.33 5.74 12.15
N THR A 106 18.38 6.47 11.57
CA THR A 106 16.97 6.46 12.02
C THR A 106 16.03 6.25 10.85
N TYR A 107 15.28 5.16 10.91
CA TYR A 107 14.29 4.77 9.90
C TYR A 107 12.95 4.44 10.53
N MET A 108 11.87 4.71 9.81
CA MET A 108 10.53 4.23 10.13
C MET A 108 10.05 3.33 8.99
N LEU A 109 9.44 2.22 9.35
CA LEU A 109 8.76 1.33 8.41
C LEU A 109 7.26 1.50 8.58
N CYS A 110 6.53 1.72 7.47
CA CYS A 110 5.08 1.62 7.45
C CYS A 110 4.70 0.28 6.83
N VAL A 111 3.96 -0.54 7.58
CA VAL A 111 3.67 -1.93 7.25
C VAL A 111 2.17 -2.20 7.19
N ASN A 112 1.76 -3.26 6.50
CA ASN A 112 0.35 -3.63 6.37
C ASN A 112 -0.24 -4.11 7.71
N ALA A 113 -1.46 -3.68 8.00
CA ALA A 113 -2.15 -3.93 9.26
C ALA A 113 -2.20 -5.41 9.67
N ALA A 114 -2.57 -6.29 8.73
CA ALA A 114 -2.67 -7.73 9.01
C ALA A 114 -1.32 -8.40 9.25
N ASN A 115 -0.22 -7.72 8.89
CA ASN A 115 1.13 -8.27 8.96
C ASN A 115 1.97 -7.72 10.12
N ILE A 116 1.47 -6.76 10.92
CA ILE A 116 2.24 -6.07 11.97
C ILE A 116 3.01 -7.06 12.86
N GLU A 117 2.33 -8.07 13.39
CA GLU A 117 2.96 -9.06 14.27
C GLU A 117 3.98 -9.94 13.54
N LYS A 118 3.69 -10.32 12.30
CA LYS A 118 4.58 -11.11 11.44
C LYS A 118 5.83 -10.32 11.09
N ASP A 119 5.65 -9.06 10.71
CA ASP A 119 6.74 -8.15 10.36
C ASP A 119 7.62 -7.86 11.56
N TRP A 120 7.00 -7.54 12.70
CA TRP A 120 7.72 -7.30 13.95
C TRP A 120 8.59 -8.49 14.34
N LYS A 121 8.02 -9.70 14.29
CA LYS A 121 8.77 -10.93 14.57
C LYS A 121 9.94 -11.10 13.62
N HIS A 122 9.71 -10.93 12.30
CA HIS A 122 10.74 -11.06 11.28
C HIS A 122 11.87 -10.04 11.47
N ILE A 123 11.55 -8.79 11.71
CA ILE A 123 12.51 -7.70 11.94
C ILE A 123 13.35 -7.97 13.19
N CYS A 124 12.72 -8.40 14.30
CA CYS A 124 13.41 -8.73 15.54
C CYS A 124 14.34 -9.95 15.36
N GLU A 125 13.89 -11.00 14.68
CA GLU A 125 14.70 -12.18 14.41
C GLU A 125 15.95 -11.86 13.60
N GLN A 126 15.81 -11.08 12.55
CA GLN A 126 16.91 -10.62 11.71
C GLN A 126 17.82 -9.62 12.45
N GLY A 127 17.24 -8.71 13.24
CA GLY A 127 17.99 -7.70 14.01
C GLY A 127 18.95 -8.30 15.04
N ARG A 128 18.63 -9.46 15.60
CA ARG A 128 19.51 -10.18 16.53
C ARG A 128 20.87 -10.52 15.91
N ALA A 129 20.92 -10.83 14.61
CA ALA A 129 22.16 -11.09 13.91
C ALA A 129 23.08 -9.85 13.81
N PHE A 130 22.50 -8.66 13.96
CA PHE A 130 23.22 -7.38 14.01
C PHE A 130 23.44 -6.87 15.44
N GLY A 131 23.06 -7.64 16.46
CA GLY A 131 23.19 -7.26 17.87
C GLY A 131 22.19 -6.19 18.32
N MET A 132 21.09 -6.00 17.58
CA MET A 132 20.06 -5.01 17.90
C MET A 132 19.07 -5.54 18.93
N GLU A 133 18.68 -4.68 19.86
CA GLU A 133 17.69 -4.97 20.88
C GLU A 133 16.31 -4.43 20.48
N ALA A 134 15.26 -5.16 20.91
CA ALA A 134 13.87 -4.82 20.64
C ALA A 134 13.15 -4.37 21.92
N GLY A 135 12.33 -3.33 21.82
CA GLY A 135 11.52 -2.81 22.91
C GLY A 135 11.48 -1.29 22.97
N HIS A 136 10.73 -0.76 23.93
CA HIS A 136 10.63 0.68 24.15
C HIS A 136 12.01 1.29 24.45
N GLY A 137 12.39 2.32 23.70
CA GLY A 137 13.70 2.99 23.86
C GLY A 137 14.89 2.20 23.32
N LYS A 138 14.65 1.07 22.63
CA LYS A 138 15.68 0.26 21.96
C LYS A 138 15.79 0.59 20.48
N GLU A 139 16.74 -0.08 19.80
CA GLU A 139 16.97 0.11 18.37
C GLU A 139 15.77 -0.31 17.50
N LEU A 140 15.07 -1.36 17.91
CA LEU A 140 13.85 -1.83 17.24
C LEU A 140 12.66 -1.53 18.15
N TYR A 141 11.70 -0.78 17.61
CA TYR A 141 10.52 -0.39 18.37
C TYR A 141 9.25 -0.39 17.54
N ASN A 142 8.25 -1.16 17.94
CA ASN A 142 6.92 -1.19 17.34
C ASN A 142 6.04 -0.12 18.00
N ALA A 143 5.80 0.98 17.29
CA ALA A 143 5.00 2.12 17.73
C ALA A 143 3.55 2.10 17.19
N SER A 144 3.12 1.01 16.56
CA SER A 144 1.84 0.94 15.84
C SER A 144 0.62 1.28 16.69
N ASP A 145 0.64 0.95 17.98
CA ASP A 145 -0.48 1.26 18.89
C ASP A 145 -0.44 2.72 19.45
N GLU A 146 0.58 3.50 19.11
CA GLU A 146 0.78 4.87 19.64
C GLU A 146 0.47 5.95 18.59
N ILE A 147 0.39 5.57 17.33
CA ILE A 147 0.28 6.48 16.19
C ILE A 147 -1.09 6.32 15.53
N CYS A 148 -1.70 7.44 15.15
CA CYS A 148 -2.80 7.44 14.22
C CYS A 148 -2.39 8.10 12.90
N GLN A 149 -3.00 7.64 11.82
CA GLN A 149 -2.62 8.01 10.46
C GLN A 149 -3.84 8.36 9.63
N LEU A 150 -3.82 9.54 9.00
CA LEU A 150 -4.81 9.95 8.00
C LEU A 150 -4.15 10.05 6.62
N ALA A 151 -4.79 9.49 5.60
CA ALA A 151 -4.44 9.74 4.22
C ALA A 151 -5.42 10.77 3.63
N VAL A 152 -4.91 11.93 3.23
CA VAL A 152 -5.68 12.98 2.54
C VAL A 152 -5.29 12.95 1.08
N GLN A 153 -6.21 12.51 0.22
CA GLN A 153 -5.90 12.12 -1.15
C GLN A 153 -6.81 12.85 -2.16
N GLY A 154 -6.25 13.15 -3.31
CA GLY A 154 -6.93 13.80 -4.42
C GLY A 154 -6.26 15.12 -4.84
N PRO A 155 -6.66 15.68 -6.00
CA PRO A 155 -6.01 16.88 -6.57
C PRO A 155 -6.12 18.13 -5.68
N LEU A 156 -7.07 18.19 -4.75
CA LEU A 156 -7.23 19.31 -3.81
C LEU A 156 -6.63 19.02 -2.43
N ALA A 157 -6.11 17.82 -2.18
CA ALA A 157 -5.62 17.39 -0.87
C ALA A 157 -4.54 18.33 -0.31
N MET A 158 -3.51 18.66 -1.08
CA MET A 158 -2.40 19.47 -0.60
C MET A 158 -2.79 20.93 -0.33
N LYS A 159 -3.80 21.46 -1.03
CA LYS A 159 -4.38 22.78 -0.72
C LYS A 159 -5.06 22.81 0.64
N ILE A 160 -5.75 21.74 0.98
CA ILE A 160 -6.39 21.58 2.30
C ILE A 160 -5.32 21.50 3.38
N VAL A 161 -4.32 20.62 3.19
CA VAL A 161 -3.26 20.39 4.17
C VAL A 161 -2.40 21.65 4.37
N GLN A 162 -2.15 22.41 3.30
CA GLN A 162 -1.41 23.70 3.42
C GLN A 162 -2.05 24.65 4.42
N LYS A 163 -3.38 24.65 4.56
CA LYS A 163 -4.07 25.51 5.53
C LYS A 163 -3.81 25.12 6.99
N MET A 164 -3.30 23.93 7.23
CA MET A 164 -2.94 23.41 8.55
C MET A 164 -1.45 23.49 8.85
N CYS A 165 -0.65 24.04 7.93
CA CYS A 165 0.81 24.09 8.01
C CYS A 165 1.30 25.52 7.88
N ASP A 166 2.26 25.91 8.72
CA ASP A 166 2.93 27.21 8.64
C ASP A 166 4.01 27.25 7.53
N GLU A 167 4.59 26.07 7.21
CA GLU A 167 5.57 25.91 6.13
C GLU A 167 4.86 25.56 4.81
N PRO A 168 5.46 25.94 3.64
CA PRO A 168 4.94 25.51 2.36
C PRO A 168 5.07 23.99 2.16
N VAL A 169 3.96 23.33 1.84
CA VAL A 169 3.90 21.86 1.65
C VAL A 169 3.33 21.45 0.28
N GLU A 170 2.69 22.35 -0.46
CA GLU A 170 2.07 22.03 -1.75
C GLU A 170 3.08 21.56 -2.81
N GLU A 171 4.33 22.01 -2.73
CA GLU A 171 5.39 21.70 -3.69
C GLU A 171 6.32 20.57 -3.21
N MET A 172 5.99 19.88 -2.11
CA MET A 172 6.79 18.74 -1.66
C MET A 172 6.76 17.62 -2.70
N GLU A 173 7.93 17.03 -2.96
CA GLU A 173 8.08 15.98 -3.97
C GLU A 173 7.43 14.66 -3.55
N TYR A 174 6.91 13.93 -4.52
CA TYR A 174 6.38 12.58 -4.31
C TYR A 174 7.43 11.64 -3.73
N TYR A 175 7.03 10.83 -2.74
CA TYR A 175 7.91 9.96 -1.96
C TYR A 175 8.98 10.72 -1.17
N THR A 176 8.61 11.89 -0.65
CA THR A 176 9.36 12.60 0.40
C THR A 176 8.47 12.86 1.61
N PHE A 177 9.09 13.13 2.75
CA PHE A 177 8.40 13.48 3.98
C PHE A 177 9.15 14.52 4.80
N LYS A 178 8.44 15.16 5.70
CA LYS A 178 9.02 16.06 6.72
C LYS A 178 8.45 15.74 8.09
N LYS A 179 9.28 15.87 9.12
CA LYS A 179 8.84 16.05 10.50
C LYS A 179 8.54 17.53 10.70
N MET A 180 7.30 17.87 11.01
CA MET A 180 6.85 19.25 11.10
C MET A 180 5.58 19.36 11.94
N LYS A 181 5.12 20.60 12.19
CA LYS A 181 3.80 20.83 12.79
C LYS A 181 2.72 20.80 11.71
N VAL A 182 1.68 20.00 11.95
CA VAL A 182 0.44 20.01 11.17
C VAL A 182 -0.71 20.27 12.15
N ALA A 183 -1.49 21.31 11.95
CA ALA A 183 -2.49 21.78 12.92
C ALA A 183 -1.93 21.97 14.34
N GLY A 184 -0.65 22.33 14.47
CA GLY A 184 0.05 22.47 15.74
C GLY A 184 0.35 21.14 16.47
N CYS A 185 0.17 19.99 15.81
CA CYS A 185 0.57 18.65 16.28
C CYS A 185 1.95 18.30 15.73
N ASP A 186 2.78 17.60 16.51
CA ASP A 186 4.00 17.00 15.98
C ASP A 186 3.65 15.87 15.03
N ALA A 187 4.05 16.01 13.77
CA ALA A 187 3.64 15.12 12.71
C ALA A 187 4.80 14.68 11.80
N ILE A 188 4.62 13.54 11.17
CA ILE A 188 5.29 13.20 9.91
C ILE A 188 4.28 13.48 8.80
N LEU A 189 4.60 14.43 7.92
CA LEU A 189 3.84 14.70 6.70
C LEU A 189 4.55 14.06 5.53
N SER A 190 3.92 13.10 4.88
CA SER A 190 4.52 12.28 3.82
C SER A 190 3.73 12.43 2.51
N ILE A 191 4.42 12.71 1.41
CA ILE A 191 3.80 12.77 0.07
C ILE A 191 3.75 11.37 -0.51
N THR A 192 2.93 10.56 0.11
CA THR A 192 2.64 9.17 -0.21
C THR A 192 1.14 8.93 -0.22
N GLY A 193 0.72 7.78 -0.70
CA GLY A 193 -0.67 7.37 -0.74
C GLY A 193 -0.87 6.13 -1.58
N TYR A 194 -2.10 5.64 -1.61
CA TYR A 194 -2.49 4.37 -2.24
C TYR A 194 -3.60 4.55 -3.27
N THR A 195 -3.74 5.75 -3.82
CA THR A 195 -4.84 6.12 -4.73
C THR A 195 -4.39 6.50 -6.13
N GLY A 196 -3.13 6.93 -6.26
CA GLY A 196 -2.60 7.51 -7.50
C GLY A 196 -3.30 8.81 -7.92
N SER A 197 -3.94 9.53 -6.96
CA SER A 197 -4.64 10.80 -7.20
C SER A 197 -3.89 12.00 -6.63
N GLY A 198 -2.69 11.79 -6.07
CA GLY A 198 -1.96 12.81 -5.32
C GLY A 198 -2.46 12.93 -3.88
N GLY A 199 -1.79 13.75 -3.09
CA GLY A 199 -2.09 13.96 -1.69
C GLY A 199 -0.97 13.51 -0.77
N CYS A 200 -1.30 13.29 0.49
CA CYS A 200 -0.33 12.95 1.53
C CYS A 200 -0.90 12.00 2.57
N GLU A 201 -0.02 11.55 3.45
CA GLU A 201 -0.33 10.82 4.67
C GLU A 201 0.24 11.59 5.86
N ILE A 202 -0.52 11.68 6.93
CA ILE A 202 -0.20 12.44 8.14
C ILE A 202 -0.20 11.49 9.32
N TYR A 203 0.95 11.33 9.96
CA TYR A 203 1.16 10.51 11.15
C TYR A 203 1.29 11.42 12.35
N VAL A 204 0.49 11.19 13.38
CA VAL A 204 0.55 11.90 14.67
C VAL A 204 0.37 10.93 15.84
N ALA A 205 0.74 11.33 17.04
CA ALA A 205 0.40 10.57 18.24
C ALA A 205 -1.13 10.43 18.38
N ASN A 206 -1.61 9.31 18.92
CA ASN A 206 -3.06 9.07 19.09
C ASN A 206 -3.77 10.18 19.86
N GLU A 207 -3.09 10.79 20.84
CA GLU A 207 -3.62 11.89 21.66
C GLU A 207 -3.88 13.17 20.86
N ASP A 208 -3.18 13.37 19.74
CA ASP A 208 -3.36 14.49 18.82
C ASP A 208 -4.43 14.25 17.76
N GLY A 209 -4.97 13.02 17.67
CA GLY A 209 -5.91 12.63 16.64
C GLY A 209 -7.15 13.53 16.56
N ASP A 210 -7.76 13.85 17.71
CA ASP A 210 -8.95 14.70 17.76
C ASP A 210 -8.66 16.12 17.24
N LYS A 211 -7.51 16.67 17.59
CA LYS A 211 -7.08 18.00 17.15
C LYS A 211 -6.84 18.03 15.65
N LEU A 212 -6.11 17.04 15.14
CA LEU A 212 -5.86 16.88 13.71
C LEU A 212 -7.16 16.73 12.92
N TRP A 213 -8.07 15.87 13.38
CA TRP A 213 -9.36 15.62 12.72
C TRP A 213 -10.19 16.89 12.58
N LYS A 214 -10.37 17.64 13.68
CA LYS A 214 -11.15 18.88 13.68
C LYS A 214 -10.56 19.93 12.74
N ALA A 215 -9.23 20.12 12.78
CA ALA A 215 -8.55 21.07 11.92
C ALA A 215 -8.66 20.69 10.44
N LEU A 216 -8.57 19.38 10.12
CA LEU A 216 -8.70 18.90 8.75
C LEU A 216 -10.12 19.17 8.19
N TRP A 217 -11.16 18.95 8.96
CA TRP A 217 -12.53 19.22 8.53
C TRP A 217 -12.83 20.71 8.40
N GLU A 218 -12.27 21.54 9.27
CA GLU A 218 -12.34 22.99 9.15
C GLU A 218 -11.65 23.48 7.87
N ALA A 219 -10.42 23.01 7.61
CA ALA A 219 -9.66 23.36 6.41
C ALA A 219 -10.28 22.82 5.12
N GLY A 220 -10.87 21.61 5.18
CA GLY A 220 -11.40 20.91 4.02
C GLY A 220 -12.82 21.33 3.61
N GLY A 221 -13.55 22.04 4.47
CA GLY A 221 -14.97 22.35 4.24
C GLY A 221 -15.24 23.08 2.93
N GLU A 222 -14.46 24.12 2.61
CA GLU A 222 -14.60 24.88 1.35
C GLU A 222 -14.21 24.08 0.10
N TYR A 223 -13.41 23.04 0.26
CA TYR A 223 -12.98 22.15 -0.84
C TYR A 223 -13.87 20.93 -1.01
N GLY A 224 -14.93 20.81 -0.21
CA GLY A 224 -15.84 19.68 -0.26
C GLY A 224 -15.18 18.34 0.13
N LEU A 225 -14.27 18.36 1.10
CA LEU A 225 -13.62 17.15 1.62
C LEU A 225 -14.65 16.07 1.98
N LYS A 226 -14.38 14.83 1.61
CA LYS A 226 -15.26 13.68 1.86
C LYS A 226 -14.58 12.63 2.74
N ASN A 227 -15.37 11.98 3.59
CA ASN A 227 -14.97 10.73 4.23
C ASN A 227 -14.92 9.60 3.20
N ILE A 228 -13.85 8.81 3.22
CA ILE A 228 -13.64 7.72 2.28
C ILE A 228 -13.40 6.42 3.05
N GLY A 229 -14.17 5.39 2.71
CA GLY A 229 -14.05 4.08 3.31
C GLY A 229 -13.06 3.15 2.59
N LEU A 230 -12.80 1.99 3.21
CA LEU A 230 -11.87 0.99 2.67
C LEU A 230 -12.33 0.38 1.35
N GLY A 231 -13.65 0.38 1.07
CA GLY A 231 -14.18 -0.07 -0.22
C GLY A 231 -13.68 0.77 -1.40
N ALA A 232 -13.71 2.10 -1.27
CA ALA A 232 -13.14 2.99 -2.29
C ALA A 232 -11.60 2.96 -2.30
N ARG A 233 -10.93 2.77 -1.16
CA ARG A 233 -9.48 2.53 -1.11
C ARG A 233 -9.09 1.37 -2.02
N ASP A 234 -9.82 0.26 -1.98
CA ASP A 234 -9.54 -0.91 -2.82
C ASP A 234 -9.78 -0.64 -4.32
N THR A 235 -10.88 0.02 -4.69
CA THR A 235 -11.13 0.35 -6.10
C THR A 235 -10.11 1.35 -6.66
N LEU A 236 -9.70 2.34 -5.87
CA LEU A 236 -8.70 3.36 -6.24
C LEU A 236 -7.32 2.75 -6.47
N ARG A 237 -6.82 1.93 -5.53
CA ARG A 237 -5.51 1.28 -5.66
C ARG A 237 -5.49 0.32 -6.86
N LEU A 238 -6.57 -0.41 -7.08
CA LEU A 238 -6.64 -1.40 -8.14
C LEU A 238 -6.62 -0.73 -9.53
N GLU A 239 -7.27 0.42 -9.72
CA GLU A 239 -7.17 1.18 -10.97
C GLU A 239 -5.75 1.62 -11.30
N LYS A 240 -4.89 1.78 -10.30
CA LYS A 240 -3.46 2.08 -10.48
C LYS A 240 -2.59 0.82 -10.59
N GLY A 241 -3.18 -0.37 -10.44
CA GLY A 241 -2.44 -1.62 -10.46
C GLY A 241 -1.57 -1.85 -9.23
N PHE A 242 -1.87 -1.18 -8.10
CA PHE A 242 -1.14 -1.36 -6.86
C PHE A 242 -1.55 -2.67 -6.20
N CYS A 243 -0.56 -3.47 -5.80
CA CYS A 243 -0.77 -4.73 -5.12
C CYS A 243 -1.45 -4.55 -3.75
N LEU A 244 -2.28 -5.51 -3.39
CA LEU A 244 -2.78 -5.71 -2.04
C LEU A 244 -2.16 -7.00 -1.49
N TYR A 245 -1.42 -6.88 -0.38
CA TYR A 245 -0.87 -8.05 0.31
C TYR A 245 -1.99 -8.99 0.79
N GLY A 246 -1.79 -10.27 0.62
CA GLY A 246 -2.80 -11.29 0.89
C GLY A 246 -3.72 -11.60 -0.30
N ASN A 247 -3.71 -10.73 -1.34
CA ASN A 247 -4.45 -10.94 -2.57
C ASN A 247 -3.50 -11.12 -3.76
N ASP A 248 -2.72 -10.09 -4.09
CA ASP A 248 -1.89 -10.03 -5.29
C ASP A 248 -0.46 -10.50 -5.04
N ILE A 249 0.01 -10.36 -3.82
CA ILE A 249 1.31 -10.84 -3.33
C ILE A 249 1.13 -11.41 -1.93
N ASP A 250 1.92 -12.40 -1.58
CA ASP A 250 1.87 -13.10 -0.29
C ASP A 250 3.14 -13.91 0.02
N ASP A 251 3.07 -14.77 1.04
CA ASP A 251 4.17 -15.65 1.45
C ASP A 251 4.59 -16.67 0.37
N THR A 252 3.81 -16.86 -0.69
CA THR A 252 4.06 -17.85 -1.76
C THR A 252 4.46 -17.21 -3.08
N THR A 253 4.43 -15.88 -3.18
CA THR A 253 4.72 -15.13 -4.41
C THR A 253 6.02 -14.35 -4.27
N SER A 254 6.89 -14.42 -5.29
CA SER A 254 8.10 -13.61 -5.31
C SER A 254 7.83 -12.20 -5.84
N PRO A 255 8.66 -11.21 -5.48
CA PRO A 255 8.60 -9.87 -6.08
C PRO A 255 8.71 -9.89 -7.61
N ILE A 256 9.47 -10.82 -8.18
CA ILE A 256 9.64 -10.95 -9.64
C ILE A 256 8.35 -11.45 -10.30
N GLU A 257 7.69 -12.46 -9.72
CA GLU A 257 6.38 -12.93 -10.17
C GLU A 257 5.29 -11.85 -10.06
N GLY A 258 5.33 -11.09 -8.97
CA GLY A 258 4.38 -10.00 -8.64
C GLY A 258 4.58 -8.71 -9.45
N GLY A 259 5.52 -8.68 -10.41
CA GLY A 259 5.80 -7.48 -11.19
C GLY A 259 6.57 -6.39 -10.44
N LEU A 260 7.14 -6.71 -9.29
CA LEU A 260 7.87 -5.80 -8.40
C LEU A 260 9.40 -5.85 -8.61
N GLY A 261 9.84 -6.34 -9.77
CA GLY A 261 11.26 -6.38 -10.15
C GLY A 261 11.92 -4.99 -10.18
N TRP A 262 11.15 -3.93 -10.38
CA TRP A 262 11.64 -2.55 -10.38
C TRP A 262 12.08 -2.06 -8.99
N ILE A 263 11.60 -2.65 -7.90
CA ILE A 263 12.04 -2.42 -6.51
C ILE A 263 12.91 -3.56 -5.98
N THR A 264 13.35 -4.48 -6.83
CA THR A 264 14.27 -5.57 -6.46
C THR A 264 15.64 -5.26 -7.05
N LYS A 265 16.55 -4.78 -6.21
CA LYS A 265 17.84 -4.21 -6.64
C LYS A 265 18.98 -5.18 -6.37
N PHE A 266 19.70 -5.52 -7.42
CA PHE A 266 20.86 -6.42 -7.39
C PHE A 266 22.18 -5.63 -7.44
N ALA A 267 22.26 -4.53 -6.67
CA ALA A 267 23.46 -3.71 -6.59
C ALA A 267 24.63 -4.49 -5.95
N GLU A 268 25.85 -4.10 -6.30
CA GLU A 268 27.05 -4.66 -5.67
C GLU A 268 27.04 -4.37 -4.17
N GLY A 269 27.42 -5.36 -3.37
CA GLY A 269 27.45 -5.27 -1.91
C GLY A 269 26.08 -5.32 -1.21
N LYS A 270 24.97 -5.32 -1.96
CA LYS A 270 23.63 -5.50 -1.39
C LYS A 270 23.27 -6.99 -1.34
N ASP A 271 23.42 -7.58 -0.17
CA ASP A 271 22.98 -8.96 0.08
C ASP A 271 21.69 -8.97 0.88
N PHE A 272 20.60 -9.34 0.25
CA PHE A 272 19.27 -9.46 0.88
C PHE A 272 18.77 -10.90 0.85
N ILE A 273 17.82 -11.20 1.72
CA ILE A 273 17.19 -12.52 1.82
C ILE A 273 16.60 -12.94 0.46
N ASP A 274 16.85 -14.17 0.02
CA ASP A 274 16.42 -14.72 -1.29
C ASP A 274 17.01 -14.05 -2.54
N ARG A 275 18.05 -13.21 -2.40
CA ARG A 275 18.66 -12.53 -3.56
C ARG A 275 19.02 -13.48 -4.70
N ALA A 276 19.73 -14.58 -4.41
CA ALA A 276 20.14 -15.53 -5.44
C ALA A 276 18.96 -16.17 -6.20
N LEU A 277 17.86 -16.46 -5.49
CA LEU A 277 16.63 -16.97 -6.09
C LEU A 277 16.03 -15.95 -7.04
N MET A 278 15.95 -14.69 -6.62
CA MET A 278 15.35 -13.61 -7.43
C MET A 278 16.23 -13.23 -8.62
N GLU A 279 17.56 -13.27 -8.49
CA GLU A 279 18.50 -13.13 -9.62
C GLU A 279 18.28 -14.21 -10.66
N LYS A 280 18.12 -15.47 -10.22
CA LYS A 280 17.81 -16.59 -11.10
C LYS A 280 16.45 -16.40 -11.81
N GLN A 281 15.41 -16.02 -11.07
CA GLN A 281 14.09 -15.73 -11.66
C GLN A 281 14.16 -14.59 -12.69
N LYS A 282 14.96 -13.57 -12.45
CA LYS A 282 15.14 -12.47 -13.40
C LYS A 282 15.88 -12.91 -14.67
N ALA A 283 16.84 -13.80 -14.54
CA ALA A 283 17.66 -14.30 -15.66
C ALA A 283 16.93 -15.38 -16.48
N GLU A 284 16.31 -16.35 -15.84
CA GLU A 284 15.71 -17.51 -16.46
C GLU A 284 14.18 -17.37 -16.69
N GLY A 285 13.55 -16.37 -16.06
CA GLY A 285 12.11 -16.19 -16.07
C GLY A 285 11.43 -16.86 -14.88
N VAL A 286 10.13 -16.61 -14.78
CA VAL A 286 9.23 -17.13 -13.73
C VAL A 286 8.18 -18.05 -14.35
N THR A 287 7.54 -18.90 -13.55
CA THR A 287 6.51 -19.83 -14.01
C THR A 287 5.12 -19.22 -14.10
N ARG A 288 4.93 -18.04 -13.47
CA ARG A 288 3.69 -17.25 -13.48
C ARG A 288 4.02 -15.77 -13.37
N LYS A 289 3.15 -14.92 -13.89
CA LYS A 289 3.28 -13.45 -13.81
C LYS A 289 1.98 -12.81 -13.40
N LEU A 290 2.05 -11.86 -12.50
CA LEU A 290 0.94 -10.96 -12.20
C LEU A 290 0.75 -9.99 -13.37
N VAL A 291 -0.49 -9.92 -13.89
CA VAL A 291 -0.87 -9.04 -15.00
C VAL A 291 -2.13 -8.28 -14.67
N GLY A 292 -2.29 -7.11 -15.28
CA GLY A 292 -3.57 -6.42 -15.34
C GLY A 292 -4.41 -6.93 -16.50
N PHE A 293 -5.71 -7.04 -16.30
CA PHE A 293 -6.65 -7.41 -17.36
C PHE A 293 -7.95 -6.60 -17.29
N ARG A 294 -8.61 -6.43 -18.42
CA ARG A 294 -9.89 -5.76 -18.55
C ARG A 294 -10.88 -6.71 -19.24
N MET A 295 -12.11 -6.76 -18.72
CA MET A 295 -13.17 -7.55 -19.33
C MET A 295 -13.58 -6.95 -20.69
N ILE A 296 -13.75 -7.80 -21.69
CA ILE A 296 -14.36 -7.49 -22.98
C ILE A 296 -15.86 -7.74 -22.88
N ASP A 297 -16.22 -8.92 -22.37
CA ASP A 297 -17.62 -9.26 -22.12
C ASP A 297 -18.08 -8.68 -20.78
N ARG A 298 -19.37 -8.43 -20.64
CA ARG A 298 -19.94 -7.90 -19.40
C ARG A 298 -19.81 -8.90 -18.26
N GLY A 299 -19.04 -8.56 -17.25
CA GLY A 299 -18.82 -9.37 -16.06
C GLY A 299 -17.94 -8.61 -15.05
N ILE A 300 -18.03 -9.00 -13.78
CA ILE A 300 -17.23 -8.44 -12.70
C ILE A 300 -16.32 -9.56 -12.17
N PRO A 301 -15.01 -9.50 -12.41
CA PRO A 301 -14.08 -10.47 -11.87
C PRO A 301 -13.96 -10.34 -10.35
N ARG A 302 -13.69 -11.47 -9.69
CA ARG A 302 -13.51 -11.53 -8.24
C ARG A 302 -12.30 -12.41 -7.90
N HIS A 303 -11.73 -12.19 -6.74
CA HIS A 303 -10.65 -13.01 -6.19
C HIS A 303 -10.97 -14.51 -6.30
N GLY A 304 -10.01 -15.31 -6.75
CA GLY A 304 -10.12 -16.76 -6.88
C GLY A 304 -10.81 -17.24 -8.15
N TYR A 305 -11.34 -16.36 -9.00
CA TYR A 305 -11.90 -16.79 -10.28
C TYR A 305 -10.80 -17.32 -11.21
N THR A 306 -11.08 -18.43 -11.88
CA THR A 306 -10.16 -19.03 -12.86
C THR A 306 -9.95 -18.12 -14.06
N ILE A 307 -8.70 -18.00 -14.50
CA ILE A 307 -8.33 -17.43 -15.80
C ILE A 307 -8.02 -18.59 -16.73
N ALA A 308 -8.65 -18.60 -17.89
CA ALA A 308 -8.46 -19.59 -18.95
C ALA A 308 -7.86 -18.95 -20.22
N ALA A 309 -7.21 -19.74 -21.04
CA ALA A 309 -6.84 -19.33 -22.38
C ALA A 309 -8.09 -19.10 -23.25
N ALA A 310 -8.00 -18.27 -24.29
CA ALA A 310 -9.10 -18.04 -25.24
C ALA A 310 -9.64 -19.33 -25.87
N GLY A 311 -8.77 -20.32 -26.11
CA GLY A 311 -9.11 -21.67 -26.62
C GLY A 311 -9.54 -22.68 -25.55
N GLY A 312 -9.65 -22.26 -24.28
CA GLY A 312 -9.94 -23.12 -23.14
C GLY A 312 -8.68 -23.61 -22.41
N GLY A 313 -8.89 -24.21 -21.25
CA GLY A 313 -7.82 -24.66 -20.35
C GLY A 313 -7.37 -23.57 -19.38
N GLU A 314 -7.20 -23.94 -18.11
CA GLU A 314 -6.76 -23.05 -17.03
C GLU A 314 -5.31 -22.59 -17.24
N ILE A 315 -5.09 -21.30 -17.12
CA ILE A 315 -3.78 -20.67 -17.22
C ILE A 315 -3.41 -19.84 -15.98
N GLY A 316 -4.34 -19.65 -15.05
CA GLY A 316 -4.12 -18.88 -13.84
C GLY A 316 -5.40 -18.52 -13.09
N HIS A 317 -5.31 -17.50 -12.23
CA HIS A 317 -6.44 -17.07 -11.40
C HIS A 317 -6.41 -15.56 -11.12
N VAL A 318 -7.58 -15.02 -10.86
CA VAL A 318 -7.78 -13.62 -10.46
C VAL A 318 -7.36 -13.45 -9.01
N THR A 319 -6.54 -12.45 -8.73
CA THR A 319 -6.12 -12.08 -7.36
C THR A 319 -6.93 -10.90 -6.81
N SER A 320 -7.21 -9.91 -7.64
CA SER A 320 -8.07 -8.76 -7.30
C SER A 320 -8.94 -8.42 -8.50
N GLY A 321 -10.20 -8.12 -8.29
CA GLY A 321 -11.10 -7.75 -9.38
C GLY A 321 -12.36 -7.06 -8.91
N THR A 322 -12.82 -6.08 -9.71
CA THR A 322 -14.03 -5.30 -9.44
C THR A 322 -14.53 -4.61 -10.72
N MET A 323 -15.58 -3.81 -10.58
CA MET A 323 -16.01 -2.84 -11.58
C MET A 323 -15.24 -1.52 -11.38
N SER A 324 -14.57 -1.00 -12.41
CA SER A 324 -13.91 0.30 -12.34
C SER A 324 -14.94 1.42 -12.27
N PRO A 325 -14.91 2.27 -11.24
CA PRO A 325 -15.77 3.45 -11.22
C PRO A 325 -15.48 4.46 -12.34
N CYS A 326 -14.21 4.56 -12.78
CA CYS A 326 -13.82 5.44 -13.88
C CYS A 326 -14.16 4.85 -15.26
N LEU A 327 -13.78 3.59 -15.52
CA LEU A 327 -13.90 2.97 -16.84
C LEU A 327 -15.27 2.32 -17.09
N LYS A 328 -16.04 2.03 -16.04
CA LYS A 328 -17.36 1.35 -16.11
C LYS A 328 -17.28 -0.06 -16.70
N VAL A 329 -16.14 -0.72 -16.57
CA VAL A 329 -15.91 -2.10 -17.00
C VAL A 329 -15.32 -2.93 -15.88
N GLY A 330 -15.54 -4.26 -15.91
CA GLY A 330 -14.85 -5.19 -15.03
C GLY A 330 -13.35 -5.22 -15.34
N PHE A 331 -12.52 -5.24 -14.33
CA PHE A 331 -11.06 -5.28 -14.47
C PHE A 331 -10.42 -5.89 -13.23
N GLY A 332 -9.16 -6.24 -13.32
CA GLY A 332 -8.47 -6.82 -12.19
C GLY A 332 -7.02 -7.16 -12.45
N LEU A 333 -6.41 -7.72 -11.41
CA LEU A 333 -5.09 -8.33 -11.42
C LEU A 333 -5.25 -9.85 -11.31
N GLY A 334 -4.32 -10.59 -11.90
CA GLY A 334 -4.29 -12.04 -11.78
C GLY A 334 -2.97 -12.63 -12.23
N TYR A 335 -2.64 -13.80 -11.71
CA TYR A 335 -1.50 -14.57 -12.19
C TYR A 335 -1.89 -15.37 -13.42
N VAL A 336 -1.01 -15.36 -14.42
CA VAL A 336 -1.11 -16.17 -15.64
C VAL A 336 0.24 -16.80 -15.95
N LYS A 337 0.23 -17.88 -16.74
CA LYS A 337 1.45 -18.45 -17.32
C LYS A 337 2.16 -17.38 -18.18
N PRO A 338 3.50 -17.31 -18.20
CA PRO A 338 4.25 -16.23 -18.84
C PRO A 338 3.92 -15.99 -20.31
N GLU A 339 3.62 -17.04 -21.06
CA GLU A 339 3.25 -16.96 -22.49
C GLU A 339 1.96 -16.17 -22.75
N TYR A 340 1.10 -16.01 -21.71
CA TYR A 340 -0.14 -15.22 -21.78
C TYR A 340 -0.02 -13.82 -21.19
N ALA A 341 1.16 -13.45 -20.67
CA ALA A 341 1.33 -12.20 -19.90
C ALA A 341 1.50 -10.94 -20.76
N LYS A 342 1.60 -11.07 -22.09
CA LYS A 342 1.81 -9.91 -22.97
C LYS A 342 0.53 -9.07 -23.09
N PRO A 343 0.58 -7.75 -22.90
CA PRO A 343 -0.56 -6.86 -23.19
C PRO A 343 -1.09 -7.06 -24.62
N GLY A 344 -2.42 -7.10 -24.76
CA GLY A 344 -3.12 -7.45 -25.99
C GLY A 344 -3.48 -8.94 -26.12
N THR A 345 -3.04 -9.78 -25.20
CA THR A 345 -3.40 -11.20 -25.18
C THR A 345 -4.85 -11.38 -24.72
N GLU A 346 -5.68 -12.02 -25.54
CA GLU A 346 -7.04 -12.40 -25.15
C GLU A 346 -7.00 -13.61 -24.22
N ILE A 347 -7.72 -13.50 -23.12
CA ILE A 347 -7.91 -14.51 -22.10
C ILE A 347 -9.40 -14.62 -21.77
N ALA A 348 -9.78 -15.57 -20.95
CA ALA A 348 -11.14 -15.65 -20.41
C ALA A 348 -11.12 -15.70 -18.88
N VAL A 349 -12.05 -14.99 -18.25
CA VAL A 349 -12.32 -15.12 -16.81
C VAL A 349 -13.58 -15.97 -16.64
N VAL A 350 -13.48 -17.04 -15.86
CA VAL A 350 -14.60 -17.97 -15.65
C VAL A 350 -15.47 -17.42 -14.51
N ILE A 351 -16.65 -16.92 -14.88
CA ILE A 351 -17.64 -16.38 -13.95
C ILE A 351 -18.91 -17.24 -14.01
N ARG A 352 -19.27 -17.86 -12.88
CA ARG A 352 -20.44 -18.77 -12.81
C ARG A 352 -20.39 -19.83 -13.92
N GLU A 353 -19.24 -20.49 -14.04
CA GLU A 353 -18.97 -21.55 -15.02
C GLU A 353 -18.94 -21.10 -16.51
N LYS A 354 -19.08 -19.78 -16.77
CA LYS A 354 -19.03 -19.23 -18.12
C LYS A 354 -17.69 -18.53 -18.36
N PRO A 355 -16.92 -18.92 -19.38
CA PRO A 355 -15.73 -18.18 -19.79
C PRO A 355 -16.16 -16.87 -20.48
N LEU A 356 -15.88 -15.74 -19.84
CA LEU A 356 -16.13 -14.41 -20.38
C LEU A 356 -14.80 -13.82 -20.87
N ARG A 357 -14.81 -13.25 -22.08
CA ARG A 357 -13.60 -12.72 -22.69
C ARG A 357 -13.07 -11.53 -21.92
N ALA A 358 -11.76 -11.50 -21.81
CA ALA A 358 -10.98 -10.41 -21.23
C ALA A 358 -9.67 -10.25 -22.00
N GLU A 359 -8.98 -9.14 -21.80
CA GLU A 359 -7.71 -8.85 -22.45
C GLU A 359 -6.69 -8.43 -21.38
N VAL A 360 -5.47 -8.97 -21.50
CA VAL A 360 -4.33 -8.48 -20.70
C VAL A 360 -3.96 -7.08 -21.16
N VAL A 361 -3.85 -6.15 -20.21
CA VAL A 361 -3.58 -4.74 -20.48
C VAL A 361 -2.37 -4.24 -19.69
N LYS A 362 -1.80 -3.12 -20.12
CA LYS A 362 -0.80 -2.40 -19.32
C LYS A 362 -1.47 -1.76 -18.11
N ILE A 363 -0.75 -1.71 -17.00
CA ILE A 363 -1.10 -0.93 -15.81
C ILE A 363 -0.26 0.36 -15.77
N PRO A 364 -0.78 1.47 -15.22
CA PRO A 364 -2.10 1.62 -14.60
C PRO A 364 -3.25 1.52 -15.62
N PHE A 365 -4.47 1.23 -15.12
CA PHE A 365 -5.67 1.13 -15.96
C PHE A 365 -6.24 2.51 -16.32
N VAL A 366 -6.02 3.51 -15.44
CA VAL A 366 -6.42 4.92 -15.59
C VAL A 366 -5.29 5.87 -15.20
#